data_eb70b7afb883f51df3442e04dad3e0ae
#
_entry.id   eb70b7afb883f51df3442e04dad3e0ae
#
_cell.length_a   1.000
_cell.length_b   1.000
_cell.length_c   1.000
_cell.angle_alpha   90.00
_cell.angle_beta   90.00
_cell.angle_gamma   90.00
#
_symmetry.space_group_name_H-M   'P 1'
#
loop_
_entity.id
_entity.type
_entity.pdbx_description
1 polymer ?
#
loop_
_entity_poly.entity_id
_entity_poly.type
_entity_poly.pdbx_seq_one_letter_code
_entity_poly.pdbx_strand_id
1 'polypeptide(L)'
;IAMMTSGLGSLADNRDGARNPAGKLYMYRSSKAALNMLVSKLAADLKDRSIAVIAMGPGHVQTDMGGPTAKLTPVESIGAVRSVLAARTMDHSGRYYFYTGDEYPW
;
A
#
# COMPACT_ATOMS: atom_id res chain seq x y z
N ILE A 1 1.29 13.14 1.82
CA ILE A 1 1.26 12.11 2.88
C ILE A 1 1.31 10.75 2.22
N ALA A 2 2.25 9.88 2.61
CA ALA A 2 2.32 8.50 2.18
C ALA A 2 2.05 7.57 3.36
N MET A 3 1.13 6.63 3.20
CA MET A 3 0.79 5.64 4.23
C MET A 3 1.17 4.23 3.76
N MET A 4 2.02 3.56 4.54
CA MET A 4 2.53 2.22 4.21
C MET A 4 1.48 1.16 4.53
N THR A 5 0.88 0.60 3.48
CA THR A 5 -0.12 -0.48 3.57
C THR A 5 0.45 -1.82 3.06
N SER A 6 -0.41 -2.73 2.69
CA SER A 6 -0.07 -4.06 2.19
C SER A 6 -1.13 -4.57 1.23
N GLY A 7 -0.74 -5.31 0.21
CA GLY A 7 -1.68 -6.05 -0.64
C GLY A 7 -2.60 -6.99 0.16
N LEU A 8 -2.16 -7.41 1.34
CA LEU A 8 -2.99 -8.19 2.25
C LEU A 8 -4.17 -7.40 2.87
N GLY A 9 -4.19 -6.08 2.73
CA GLY A 9 -5.32 -5.23 3.11
C GLY A 9 -6.30 -4.93 1.96
N SER A 10 -6.00 -5.36 0.74
CA SER A 10 -6.90 -5.20 -0.41
C SER A 10 -8.05 -6.20 -0.33
N LEU A 11 -9.29 -5.75 -0.35
CA LEU A 11 -10.45 -6.63 -0.41
C LEU A 11 -10.56 -7.32 -1.78
N ALA A 12 -10.21 -6.62 -2.84
CA ALA A 12 -10.24 -7.16 -4.19
C ALA A 12 -9.25 -8.30 -4.40
N ASP A 13 -8.04 -8.19 -3.83
CA ASP A 13 -6.96 -9.17 -4.01
C ASP A 13 -6.95 -10.30 -2.97
N ASN A 14 -7.85 -10.27 -1.99
CA ASN A 14 -7.92 -11.27 -0.92
C ASN A 14 -9.21 -12.10 -0.92
N ARG A 15 -10.03 -11.97 -1.96
CA ARG A 15 -11.18 -12.84 -2.21
C ARG A 15 -10.74 -14.15 -2.88
N ASP A 16 -11.63 -15.10 -2.93
CA ASP A 16 -11.38 -16.37 -3.61
C ASP A 16 -11.05 -16.15 -5.10
N GLY A 17 -10.09 -16.88 -5.61
CA GLY A 17 -9.58 -16.74 -6.98
C GLY A 17 -8.68 -15.52 -7.25
N ALA A 18 -8.44 -14.65 -6.26
CA ALA A 18 -7.55 -13.49 -6.39
C ALA A 18 -6.07 -13.85 -6.07
N ARG A 19 -5.17 -12.84 -6.06
CA ARG A 19 -3.73 -13.04 -5.83
C ARG A 19 -3.39 -13.60 -4.44
N ASN A 20 -4.17 -13.24 -3.43
CA ASN A 20 -3.93 -13.59 -2.03
C ASN A 20 -5.13 -14.32 -1.41
N PRO A 21 -5.61 -15.45 -1.97
CA PRO A 21 -6.84 -16.09 -1.54
C PRO A 21 -6.72 -16.78 -0.17
N ALA A 22 -5.50 -17.03 0.31
CA ALA A 22 -5.31 -17.74 1.57
C ALA A 22 -5.87 -16.95 2.76
N GLY A 23 -6.61 -17.60 3.62
CA GLY A 23 -7.03 -17.08 4.92
C GLY A 23 -5.83 -16.74 5.81
N LYS A 24 -6.04 -16.65 7.12
CA LYS A 24 -5.04 -16.30 8.14
C LYS A 24 -4.69 -14.81 8.19
N LEU A 25 -3.91 -14.44 9.17
CA LEU A 25 -3.47 -13.07 9.44
C LEU A 25 -4.64 -12.07 9.54
N TYR A 26 -5.76 -12.49 10.13
CA TYR A 26 -6.99 -11.68 10.20
C TYR A 26 -6.75 -10.29 10.76
N MET A 27 -6.06 -10.17 11.89
CA MET A 27 -5.80 -8.87 12.53
C MET A 27 -4.94 -7.96 11.65
N TYR A 28 -3.90 -8.52 11.02
CA TYR A 28 -3.04 -7.77 10.11
C TYR A 28 -3.80 -7.30 8.87
N ARG A 29 -4.53 -8.20 8.19
CA ARG A 29 -5.34 -7.87 7.01
C ARG A 29 -6.37 -6.80 7.34
N SER A 30 -7.12 -6.97 8.44
CA SER A 30 -8.12 -6.00 8.87
C SER A 30 -7.51 -4.63 9.21
N SER A 31 -6.35 -4.59 9.87
CA SER A 31 -5.66 -3.33 10.16
C SER A 31 -5.22 -2.59 8.90
N LYS A 32 -4.77 -3.32 7.87
CA LYS A 32 -4.36 -2.72 6.59
C LYS A 32 -5.56 -2.32 5.73
N ALA A 33 -6.67 -3.03 5.79
CA ALA A 33 -7.93 -2.62 5.16
C ALA A 33 -8.49 -1.33 5.83
N ALA A 34 -8.42 -1.24 7.15
CA ALA A 34 -8.79 -0.02 7.87
C ALA A 34 -7.89 1.17 7.48
N LEU A 35 -6.58 0.96 7.34
CA LEU A 35 -5.65 1.97 6.87
C LEU A 35 -5.98 2.41 5.43
N ASN A 36 -6.35 1.48 4.55
CA ASN A 36 -6.77 1.78 3.19
C ASN A 36 -8.00 2.70 3.16
N MET A 37 -9.00 2.42 4.00
CA MET A 37 -10.17 3.28 4.17
C MET A 37 -9.77 4.66 4.69
N LEU A 38 -8.88 4.74 5.67
CA LEU A 38 -8.37 6.00 6.20
C LEU A 38 -7.70 6.85 5.11
N VAL A 39 -6.86 6.25 4.26
CA VAL A 39 -6.23 6.95 3.12
C VAL A 39 -7.29 7.57 2.21
N SER A 40 -8.30 6.81 1.83
CA SER A 40 -9.39 7.28 0.97
C SER A 40 -10.14 8.48 1.58
N LYS A 41 -10.46 8.43 2.87
CA LYS A 41 -11.19 9.51 3.55
C LYS A 41 -10.32 10.73 3.80
N LEU A 42 -9.11 10.54 4.27
CA LEU A 42 -8.17 11.63 4.50
C LEU A 42 -7.79 12.36 3.21
N ALA A 43 -7.72 11.64 2.08
CA ALA A 43 -7.50 12.26 0.78
C ALA A 43 -8.64 13.23 0.39
N ALA A 44 -9.89 12.85 0.68
CA ALA A 44 -11.04 13.70 0.46
C ALA A 44 -11.01 14.94 1.38
N ASP A 45 -10.76 14.75 2.66
CA ASP A 45 -10.73 15.83 3.67
C ASP A 45 -9.61 16.84 3.42
N LEU A 46 -8.48 16.42 2.83
CA LEU A 46 -7.33 17.29 2.62
C LEU A 46 -7.23 17.86 1.19
N LYS A 47 -8.19 17.55 0.33
CA LYS A 47 -8.20 17.96 -1.08
C LYS A 47 -8.10 19.49 -1.22
N ASP A 48 -8.93 20.23 -0.50
CA ASP A 48 -8.99 21.69 -0.57
C ASP A 48 -7.74 22.36 0.00
N ARG A 49 -6.95 21.63 0.75
CA ARG A 49 -5.63 22.05 1.26
C ARG A 49 -4.48 21.71 0.33
N SER A 50 -4.75 21.13 -0.84
CA SER A 50 -3.76 20.68 -1.81
C SER A 50 -2.74 19.70 -1.21
N ILE A 51 -3.19 18.81 -0.32
CA ILE A 51 -2.37 17.76 0.30
C ILE A 51 -2.75 16.42 -0.27
N ALA A 52 -1.85 15.83 -1.06
CA ALA A 52 -2.04 14.48 -1.58
C ALA A 52 -1.85 13.43 -0.47
N VAL A 53 -2.73 12.43 -0.43
CA VAL A 53 -2.64 11.28 0.48
C VAL A 53 -2.65 10.00 -0.35
N ILE A 54 -1.61 9.18 -0.23
CA ILE A 54 -1.37 8.02 -1.09
C ILE A 54 -1.08 6.79 -0.22
N ALA A 55 -1.72 5.67 -0.52
CA ALA A 55 -1.36 4.38 0.04
C ALA A 55 -0.21 3.76 -0.76
N MET A 56 0.78 3.19 -0.06
CA MET A 56 1.95 2.55 -0.66
C MET A 56 2.11 1.12 -0.16
N GLY A 57 2.24 0.18 -1.08
CA GLY A 57 2.64 -1.20 -0.81
C GLY A 57 4.14 -1.37 -1.06
N PRO A 58 4.94 -1.64 -0.01
CA PRO A 58 6.41 -1.73 -0.13
C PRO A 58 6.90 -3.04 -0.75
N GLY A 59 6.00 -3.99 -1.05
CA GLY A 59 6.38 -5.34 -1.45
C GLY A 59 6.69 -6.25 -0.25
N HIS A 60 7.26 -7.42 -0.53
CA HIS A 60 7.73 -8.37 0.48
C HIS A 60 9.20 -8.09 0.76
N VAL A 61 9.49 -7.53 1.94
CA VAL A 61 10.77 -6.91 2.30
C VAL A 61 11.46 -7.71 3.40
N GLN A 62 12.77 -7.89 3.29
CA GLN A 62 13.64 -8.56 4.27
C GLN A 62 13.74 -7.74 5.56
N THR A 63 12.79 -7.98 6.45
CA THR A 63 12.66 -7.39 7.78
C THR A 63 12.32 -8.51 8.76
N ASP A 64 12.26 -8.22 10.03
CA ASP A 64 11.82 -9.20 11.05
C ASP A 64 10.46 -9.82 10.71
N MET A 65 9.56 -9.03 10.15
CA MET A 65 8.24 -9.51 9.70
C MET A 65 8.30 -10.29 8.37
N GLY A 66 9.08 -9.82 7.41
CA GLY A 66 9.14 -10.41 6.06
C GLY A 66 10.02 -11.64 5.97
N GLY A 67 10.94 -11.80 6.91
CA GLY A 67 11.91 -12.89 6.94
C GLY A 67 13.04 -12.74 5.91
N PRO A 68 14.08 -13.59 6.05
CA PRO A 68 15.29 -13.49 5.23
C PRO A 68 15.09 -13.92 3.76
N THR A 69 14.00 -14.62 3.46
CA THR A 69 13.68 -15.10 2.11
C THR A 69 12.79 -14.14 1.32
N ALA A 70 12.45 -12.98 1.88
CA ALA A 70 11.69 -11.97 1.18
C ALA A 70 12.45 -11.44 -0.06
N LYS A 71 11.71 -11.01 -1.07
CA LYS A 71 12.27 -10.71 -2.40
C LYS A 71 13.09 -9.42 -2.46
N LEU A 72 12.81 -8.47 -1.57
CA LEU A 72 13.41 -7.14 -1.60
C LEU A 72 14.20 -6.89 -0.33
N THR A 73 15.35 -6.26 -0.46
CA THR A 73 16.01 -5.63 0.68
C THR A 73 15.27 -4.34 1.07
N PRO A 74 15.43 -3.85 2.31
CA PRO A 74 14.85 -2.56 2.72
C PRO A 74 15.29 -1.39 1.82
N VAL A 75 16.53 -1.39 1.38
CA VAL A 75 17.08 -0.33 0.50
C VAL A 75 16.40 -0.32 -0.87
N GLU A 76 16.25 -1.48 -1.50
CA GLU A 76 15.56 -1.63 -2.78
C GLU A 76 14.09 -1.21 -2.67
N SER A 77 13.39 -1.71 -1.64
CA SER A 77 11.98 -1.38 -1.43
C SER A 77 11.76 0.12 -1.24
N ILE A 78 12.52 0.76 -0.34
CA ILE A 78 12.37 2.20 -0.06
C ILE A 78 12.84 3.06 -1.24
N GLY A 79 13.89 2.66 -1.95
CA GLY A 79 14.31 3.32 -3.19
C GLY A 79 13.19 3.36 -4.22
N ALA A 80 12.55 2.23 -4.46
CA ALA A 80 11.41 2.11 -5.38
C ALA A 80 10.20 2.94 -4.91
N VAL A 81 9.80 2.83 -3.63
CA VAL A 81 8.72 3.63 -3.04
C VAL A 81 8.97 5.13 -3.21
N ARG A 82 10.19 5.61 -2.94
CA ARG A 82 10.54 7.03 -3.13
C ARG A 82 10.40 7.47 -4.57
N SER A 83 10.85 6.66 -5.52
CA SER A 83 10.72 6.95 -6.96
C SER A 83 9.26 7.04 -7.38
N VAL A 84 8.42 6.11 -6.91
CA VAL A 84 6.98 6.13 -7.17
C VAL A 84 6.35 7.40 -6.61
N LEU A 85 6.63 7.75 -5.36
CA LEU A 85 6.06 8.94 -4.71
C LEU A 85 6.50 10.24 -5.39
N ALA A 86 7.76 10.35 -5.83
CA ALA A 86 8.28 11.52 -6.52
C ALA A 86 7.55 11.83 -7.84
N ALA A 87 6.98 10.80 -8.48
CA ALA A 87 6.22 10.93 -9.72
C ALA A 87 4.72 11.17 -9.51
N ARG A 88 4.25 11.33 -8.26
CA ARG A 88 2.81 11.48 -7.95
C ARG A 88 2.45 12.94 -7.67
N THR A 89 1.26 13.30 -8.13
CA THR A 89 0.64 14.64 -8.00
C THR A 89 -0.68 14.56 -7.22
N MET A 90 -1.39 15.65 -7.13
CA MET A 90 -2.74 15.70 -6.52
C MET A 90 -3.73 14.75 -7.22
N ASP A 91 -3.60 14.52 -8.53
CA ASP A 91 -4.47 13.61 -9.29
C ASP A 91 -4.37 12.15 -8.85
N HIS A 92 -3.31 11.82 -8.12
CA HIS A 92 -3.06 10.49 -7.57
C HIS A 92 -3.51 10.35 -6.10
N SER A 93 -4.04 11.43 -5.50
CA SER A 93 -4.52 11.42 -4.12
C SER A 93 -5.70 10.46 -3.94
N GLY A 94 -5.72 9.73 -2.84
CA GLY A 94 -6.75 8.75 -2.55
C GLY A 94 -6.58 7.41 -3.29
N ARG A 95 -5.43 7.17 -3.90
CA ARG A 95 -5.13 5.91 -4.61
C ARG A 95 -4.09 5.07 -3.88
N TYR A 96 -4.05 3.81 -4.23
CA TYR A 96 -3.09 2.85 -3.72
C TYR A 96 -2.11 2.43 -4.82
N TYR A 97 -0.81 2.54 -4.56
CA TYR A 97 0.25 2.13 -5.48
C TYR A 97 1.16 1.08 -4.84
N PHE A 98 1.66 0.19 -5.67
CA PHE A 98 2.69 -0.75 -5.28
C PHE A 98 4.08 -0.13 -5.52
N TYR A 99 5.12 -0.69 -4.92
CA TYR A 99 6.50 -0.22 -5.10
C TYR A 99 6.98 -0.25 -6.57
N THR A 100 6.33 -1.04 -7.42
CA THR A 100 6.57 -1.09 -8.88
C THR A 100 6.03 0.13 -9.63
N GLY A 101 5.19 0.94 -9.01
CA GLY A 101 4.49 2.06 -9.62
C GLY A 101 3.10 1.75 -10.14
N ASP A 102 2.72 0.48 -10.17
CA ASP A 102 1.38 0.05 -10.58
C ASP A 102 0.33 0.47 -9.57
N GLU A 103 -0.82 0.91 -10.06
CA GLU A 103 -1.99 1.12 -9.21
C GLU A 103 -2.52 -0.23 -8.71
N TYR A 104 -2.81 -0.31 -7.43
CA TYR A 104 -3.22 -1.54 -6.76
C TYR A 104 -4.68 -1.42 -6.31
N PRO A 105 -5.48 -2.47 -6.45
CA PRO A 105 -6.89 -2.43 -6.05
C PRO A 105 -7.03 -2.38 -4.51
N TRP A 106 -8.12 -1.75 -4.08
CA TRP A 106 -8.52 -1.67 -2.67
C TRP A 106 -9.02 -3.01 -2.09
#